data_365f4fa969ca13d51ea1d9f720d19f6f
#
_entry.id   365f4fa969ca13d51ea1d9f720d19f6f
#
_cell.length_a   1.000
_cell.length_b   1.000
_cell.length_c   1.000
_cell.angle_alpha   90.00
_cell.angle_beta   90.00
_cell.angle_gamma   90.00
#
_symmetry.space_group_name_H-M   'P 1'
#
loop_
_entity.id
_entity.type
_entity.pdbx_description
1 polymer ?
#
loop_
_entity_poly.entity_id
_entity_poly.type
_entity_poly.pdbx_seq_one_letter_code
_entity_poly.pdbx_strand_id
1 'polypeptide(L)'
;HRHTTGDPFDNIQASAFTTIVDSAFNPSAAWGGFIGVLVTGFKRAAFSNEAGVGSAAIAHSAAKTNQPVREGIVALLEPFIDTVIVCTMTGLVIVITGHYAGGVAADVAKPFADASNGAGLTSAVFGSEIAWFPLILSAAVVLFAFSTMISWSYYGERCWAWMFGDSSSSVYRWLFLLMVFLGSIITSTNVLDFGDLMILGMAFPNVLGLYFLAGG
;
A
#
# COMPACT_ATOMS: atom_id res chain seq x y z
N HIS A 1 -29.25 -29.43 23.80
CA HIS A 1 -28.45 -29.96 22.69
C HIS A 1 -28.67 -29.06 21.46
N ARG A 2 -27.83 -28.03 21.31
CA ARG A 2 -27.69 -27.33 20.00
C ARG A 2 -26.52 -28.00 19.28
N HIS A 3 -26.84 -28.72 18.22
CA HIS A 3 -25.85 -29.14 17.23
C HIS A 3 -25.31 -27.89 16.54
N THR A 4 -24.14 -27.42 16.93
CA THR A 4 -23.35 -26.48 16.12
C THR A 4 -22.58 -27.33 15.12
N THR A 5 -23.21 -27.65 14.01
CA THR A 5 -22.55 -28.17 12.81
C THR A 5 -21.99 -27.00 11.99
N GLY A 6 -21.06 -26.25 12.55
CA GLY A 6 -20.26 -25.30 11.81
C GLY A 6 -18.87 -25.91 11.60
N ASP A 7 -18.39 -25.89 10.38
CA ASP A 7 -17.02 -26.26 10.07
C ASP A 7 -16.08 -25.43 10.99
N PRO A 8 -15.06 -26.03 11.65
CA PRO A 8 -14.11 -25.28 12.46
C PRO A 8 -13.52 -24.07 11.74
N PHE A 9 -13.37 -24.12 10.43
CA PHE A 9 -12.89 -23.01 9.60
C PHE A 9 -13.86 -21.82 9.54
N ASP A 10 -15.18 -22.06 9.48
CA ASP A 10 -16.19 -20.99 9.47
C ASP A 10 -16.17 -20.20 10.78
N ASN A 11 -15.95 -20.88 11.91
CA ASN A 11 -15.86 -20.25 13.22
C ASN A 11 -14.59 -19.40 13.36
N ILE A 12 -13.47 -19.84 12.82
CA ILE A 12 -12.18 -19.11 12.88
C ILE A 12 -12.26 -17.83 12.04
N GLN A 13 -12.80 -17.91 10.83
CA GLN A 13 -12.97 -16.74 9.97
C GLN A 13 -13.94 -15.73 10.56
N ALA A 14 -15.10 -16.18 11.04
CA ALA A 14 -16.09 -15.33 11.70
C ALA A 14 -15.48 -14.63 12.94
N SER A 15 -14.67 -15.36 13.75
CA SER A 15 -14.00 -14.78 14.91
C SER A 15 -12.94 -13.75 14.53
N ALA A 16 -12.23 -13.94 13.42
CA ALA A 16 -11.24 -12.99 12.93
C ALA A 16 -11.90 -11.67 12.48
N PHE A 17 -12.97 -11.73 11.71
CA PHE A 17 -13.76 -10.54 11.34
C PHE A 17 -14.31 -9.81 12.57
N THR A 18 -14.90 -10.56 13.51
CA THR A 18 -15.41 -9.99 14.74
C THR A 18 -14.30 -9.31 15.54
N THR A 19 -13.14 -9.93 15.67
CA THR A 19 -11.97 -9.35 16.35
C THR A 19 -11.53 -8.04 15.69
N ILE A 20 -11.49 -7.96 14.38
CA ILE A 20 -11.12 -6.75 13.64
C ILE A 20 -12.13 -5.64 13.90
N VAL A 21 -13.42 -5.95 13.75
CA VAL A 21 -14.51 -4.97 13.93
C VAL A 21 -14.60 -4.50 15.37
N ASP A 22 -14.61 -5.40 16.35
CA ASP A 22 -14.70 -5.07 17.76
C ASP A 22 -13.49 -4.26 18.23
N SER A 23 -12.30 -4.59 17.73
CA SER A 23 -11.07 -3.83 18.03
C SER A 23 -11.10 -2.43 17.41
N ALA A 24 -11.65 -2.27 16.21
CA ALA A 24 -11.76 -0.98 15.54
C ALA A 24 -12.71 -0.01 16.24
N PHE A 25 -13.78 -0.54 16.85
CA PHE A 25 -14.79 0.26 17.56
C PHE A 25 -14.67 0.23 19.09
N ASN A 26 -13.58 -0.32 19.62
CA ASN A 26 -13.36 -0.35 21.06
C ASN A 26 -13.11 1.07 21.61
N PRO A 27 -13.87 1.55 22.63
CA PRO A 27 -13.72 2.90 23.17
C PRO A 27 -12.33 3.21 23.74
N SER A 28 -11.59 2.23 24.22
CA SER A 28 -10.22 2.41 24.67
C SER A 28 -9.23 2.69 23.55
N ALA A 29 -9.55 2.26 22.32
CA ALA A 29 -8.81 2.58 21.11
C ALA A 29 -9.21 3.94 20.50
N ALA A 30 -10.36 4.51 20.90
CA ALA A 30 -11.01 5.62 20.20
C ALA A 30 -10.22 6.94 20.21
N TRP A 31 -9.42 7.23 21.22
CA TRP A 31 -8.75 8.55 21.34
C TRP A 31 -7.27 8.56 20.94
N GLY A 32 -6.55 7.47 21.07
CA GLY A 32 -5.16 7.36 20.63
C GLY A 32 -4.97 6.40 19.44
N GLY A 33 -5.77 5.31 19.45
CA GLY A 33 -5.71 4.26 18.44
C GLY A 33 -6.43 4.64 17.15
N PHE A 34 -7.65 5.19 17.21
CA PHE A 34 -8.44 5.48 16.01
C PHE A 34 -7.75 6.49 15.08
N ILE A 35 -7.30 7.62 15.63
CA ILE A 35 -6.61 8.65 14.83
C ILE A 35 -5.28 8.12 14.30
N GLY A 36 -4.50 7.41 15.11
CA GLY A 36 -3.23 6.81 14.69
C GLY A 36 -3.41 5.77 13.61
N VAL A 37 -4.40 4.88 13.74
CA VAL A 37 -4.74 3.87 12.72
C VAL A 37 -5.28 4.53 11.45
N LEU A 38 -6.12 5.55 11.57
CA LEU A 38 -6.63 6.31 10.43
C LEU A 38 -5.50 6.96 9.64
N VAL A 39 -4.60 7.70 10.32
CA VAL A 39 -3.45 8.36 9.68
C VAL A 39 -2.53 7.34 9.03
N THR A 40 -2.21 6.25 9.71
CA THR A 40 -1.36 5.18 9.17
C THR A 40 -2.04 4.49 7.98
N GLY A 41 -3.34 4.22 8.07
CA GLY A 41 -4.12 3.63 7.00
C GLY A 41 -4.14 4.50 5.74
N PHE A 42 -4.36 5.81 5.87
CA PHE A 42 -4.29 6.75 4.75
C PHE A 42 -2.91 6.81 4.12
N LYS A 43 -1.85 6.89 4.93
CA LYS A 43 -0.47 6.86 4.44
C LYS A 43 -0.21 5.59 3.63
N ARG A 44 -0.56 4.43 4.16
CA ARG A 44 -0.32 3.14 3.49
C ARG A 44 -1.16 2.96 2.24
N ALA A 45 -2.43 3.37 2.24
CA ALA A 45 -3.28 3.35 1.06
C ALA A 45 -2.72 4.26 -0.05
N ALA A 46 -2.27 5.48 0.28
CA ALA A 46 -1.65 6.38 -0.68
C ALA A 46 -0.38 5.80 -1.33
N PHE A 47 0.38 4.99 -0.59
CA PHE A 47 1.54 4.29 -1.13
C PHE A 47 1.20 3.06 -1.95
N SER A 48 0.14 2.34 -1.59
CA SER A 48 -0.20 1.06 -2.20
C SER A 48 -0.80 1.22 -3.59
N ASN A 49 -1.87 2.01 -3.69
CA ASN A 49 -2.63 2.16 -4.94
C ASN A 49 -2.57 3.57 -5.54
N GLU A 50 -1.85 4.48 -4.88
CA GLU A 50 -1.64 5.86 -5.35
C GLU A 50 -2.94 6.64 -5.65
N ALA A 51 -4.08 6.17 -5.18
CA ALA A 51 -5.37 6.80 -5.44
C ALA A 51 -5.42 8.21 -4.83
N GLY A 52 -5.76 9.20 -5.65
CA GLY A 52 -5.82 10.60 -5.23
C GLY A 52 -4.48 11.33 -5.20
N VAL A 53 -3.36 10.65 -5.42
CA VAL A 53 -2.02 11.24 -5.44
C VAL A 53 -1.74 12.02 -6.74
N GLY A 54 -2.34 11.59 -7.85
CA GLY A 54 -2.19 12.21 -9.17
C GLY A 54 -1.32 11.40 -10.14
N SER A 55 -0.53 10.43 -9.68
CA SER A 55 0.26 9.53 -10.51
C SER A 55 -0.60 8.64 -11.41
N ALA A 56 -1.77 8.21 -10.92
CA ALA A 56 -2.72 7.43 -11.72
C ALA A 56 -3.15 8.17 -12.99
N ALA A 57 -3.38 9.48 -12.94
CA ALA A 57 -3.72 10.28 -14.11
C ALA A 57 -2.58 10.28 -15.16
N ILE A 58 -1.32 10.29 -14.72
CA ILE A 58 -0.15 10.22 -15.61
C ILE A 58 -0.06 8.82 -16.24
N ALA A 59 -0.22 7.76 -15.44
CA ALA A 59 -0.19 6.38 -15.91
C ALA A 59 -1.27 6.12 -16.97
N HIS A 60 -2.53 6.44 -16.65
CA HIS A 60 -3.67 6.18 -17.51
C HIS A 60 -3.74 7.11 -18.73
N SER A 61 -3.05 8.26 -18.70
CA SER A 61 -2.93 9.14 -19.87
C SER A 61 -2.16 8.47 -21.05
N ALA A 62 -1.37 7.45 -20.78
CA ALA A 62 -0.67 6.68 -21.79
C ALA A 62 -1.56 5.67 -22.53
N ALA A 63 -2.79 5.42 -22.06
CA ALA A 63 -3.71 4.49 -22.67
C ALA A 63 -4.20 5.00 -24.04
N LYS A 64 -4.17 4.13 -25.05
CA LYS A 64 -4.70 4.43 -26.39
C LYS A 64 -6.22 4.23 -26.39
N THR A 65 -6.95 5.24 -25.98
CA THR A 65 -8.42 5.20 -25.96
C THR A 65 -9.01 6.51 -26.48
N ASN A 66 -10.16 6.41 -27.16
CA ASN A 66 -10.97 7.56 -27.56
C ASN A 66 -12.08 7.86 -26.54
N GLN A 67 -12.12 7.13 -25.44
CA GLN A 67 -13.15 7.25 -24.41
C GLN A 67 -12.49 7.36 -23.03
N PRO A 68 -12.07 8.55 -22.59
CA PRO A 68 -11.37 8.76 -21.31
C PRO A 68 -12.15 8.24 -20.08
N VAL A 69 -13.49 8.32 -20.13
CA VAL A 69 -14.35 7.82 -19.03
C VAL A 69 -14.21 6.31 -18.84
N ARG A 70 -14.05 5.54 -19.92
CA ARG A 70 -13.83 4.09 -19.83
C ARG A 70 -12.51 3.77 -19.12
N GLU A 71 -11.47 4.54 -19.44
CA GLU A 71 -10.17 4.38 -18.78
C GLU A 71 -10.26 4.73 -17.29
N GLY A 72 -11.00 5.79 -16.94
CA GLY A 72 -11.28 6.13 -15.54
C GLY A 72 -12.02 5.02 -14.77
N ILE A 73 -12.95 4.32 -15.42
CA ILE A 73 -13.63 3.16 -14.81
C ILE A 73 -12.66 2.01 -14.58
N VAL A 74 -11.75 1.75 -15.53
CA VAL A 74 -10.69 0.72 -15.36
C VAL A 74 -9.77 1.08 -14.20
N ALA A 75 -9.38 2.35 -14.08
CA ALA A 75 -8.55 2.84 -13.00
C ALA A 75 -9.17 2.65 -11.60
N LEU A 76 -10.50 2.60 -11.48
CA LEU A 76 -11.18 2.30 -10.20
C LEU A 76 -10.99 0.86 -9.73
N LEU A 77 -10.69 -0.08 -10.63
CA LEU A 77 -10.47 -1.48 -10.26
C LEU A 77 -9.18 -1.68 -9.47
N GLU A 78 -8.17 -0.87 -9.72
CA GLU A 78 -6.87 -0.98 -9.05
C GLU A 78 -6.98 -0.80 -7.52
N PRO A 79 -7.49 0.32 -6.98
CA PRO A 79 -7.67 0.48 -5.54
C PRO A 79 -8.62 -0.54 -4.93
N PHE A 80 -9.64 -0.97 -5.67
CA PHE A 80 -10.56 -2.00 -5.20
C PHE A 80 -9.86 -3.35 -5.03
N ILE A 81 -9.13 -3.81 -6.03
CA ILE A 81 -8.42 -5.10 -5.98
C ILE A 81 -7.31 -5.05 -4.93
N ASP A 82 -6.51 -4.00 -4.92
CA ASP A 82 -5.38 -3.86 -4.00
C ASP A 82 -5.87 -3.75 -2.55
N THR A 83 -6.72 -2.79 -2.24
CA THR A 83 -7.08 -2.47 -0.86
C THR A 83 -8.18 -3.38 -0.33
N VAL A 84 -9.27 -3.57 -1.08
CA VAL A 84 -10.42 -4.34 -0.58
C VAL A 84 -10.16 -5.84 -0.63
N ILE A 85 -9.48 -6.35 -1.67
CA ILE A 85 -9.25 -7.79 -1.81
C ILE A 85 -7.91 -8.18 -1.18
N VAL A 86 -6.79 -7.69 -1.71
CA VAL A 86 -5.45 -8.17 -1.35
C VAL A 86 -5.07 -7.80 0.08
N CYS A 87 -5.26 -6.52 0.47
CA CYS A 87 -4.93 -6.09 1.83
C CYS A 87 -5.83 -6.76 2.87
N THR A 88 -7.13 -6.96 2.57
CA THR A 88 -8.04 -7.69 3.47
C THR A 88 -7.60 -9.14 3.64
N MET A 89 -7.24 -9.83 2.55
CA MET A 89 -6.72 -11.21 2.62
C MET A 89 -5.47 -11.29 3.48
N THR A 90 -4.52 -10.40 3.29
CA THR A 90 -3.28 -10.35 4.09
C THR A 90 -3.58 -10.09 5.56
N GLY A 91 -4.44 -9.12 5.85
CA GLY A 91 -4.87 -8.80 7.21
C GLY A 91 -5.57 -9.97 7.91
N LEU A 92 -6.45 -10.67 7.19
CA LEU A 92 -7.13 -11.87 7.71
C LEU A 92 -6.15 -12.99 8.04
N VAL A 93 -5.16 -13.25 7.20
CA VAL A 93 -4.13 -14.27 7.49
C VAL A 93 -3.38 -13.92 8.76
N ILE A 94 -2.96 -12.66 8.93
CA ILE A 94 -2.26 -12.20 10.15
C ILE A 94 -3.12 -12.38 11.41
N VAL A 95 -4.42 -12.06 11.33
CA VAL A 95 -5.34 -12.18 12.48
C VAL A 95 -5.68 -13.64 12.77
N ILE A 96 -5.97 -14.45 11.76
CA ILE A 96 -6.28 -15.88 11.92
C ILE A 96 -5.11 -16.65 12.54
N THR A 97 -3.89 -16.35 12.10
CA THR A 97 -2.68 -16.99 12.64
C THR A 97 -2.24 -16.43 14.01
N GLY A 98 -2.90 -15.37 14.49
CA GLY A 98 -2.61 -14.76 15.79
C GLY A 98 -1.32 -13.94 15.85
N HIS A 99 -0.76 -13.53 14.71
CA HIS A 99 0.47 -12.73 14.63
C HIS A 99 0.18 -11.21 14.73
N TYR A 100 -0.55 -10.81 15.75
CA TYR A 100 -0.85 -9.40 16.01
C TYR A 100 -0.73 -9.10 17.50
N ALA A 101 -0.72 -7.82 17.88
CA ALA A 101 -0.64 -7.42 19.29
C ALA A 101 -1.84 -7.95 20.08
N GLY A 102 -1.58 -8.80 21.10
CA GLY A 102 -2.61 -9.50 21.86
C GLY A 102 -3.06 -10.84 21.29
N GLY A 103 -2.54 -11.27 20.15
CA GLY A 103 -2.76 -12.59 19.59
C GLY A 103 -1.85 -13.66 20.21
N VAL A 104 -2.12 -14.92 19.88
CA VAL A 104 -1.36 -16.10 20.42
C VAL A 104 0.10 -16.12 19.98
N ALA A 105 0.44 -15.48 18.87
CA ALA A 105 1.80 -15.37 18.34
C ALA A 105 2.34 -13.92 18.39
N ALA A 106 1.88 -13.13 19.34
CA ALA A 106 2.29 -11.73 19.49
C ALA A 106 3.81 -11.55 19.66
N ASP A 107 4.47 -12.47 20.34
CA ASP A 107 5.93 -12.43 20.54
C ASP A 107 6.70 -12.58 19.24
N VAL A 108 6.17 -13.35 18.27
CA VAL A 108 6.76 -13.49 16.92
C VAL A 108 6.53 -12.21 16.11
N ALA A 109 5.39 -11.55 16.26
CA ALA A 109 5.05 -10.34 15.53
C ALA A 109 5.79 -9.09 16.03
N LYS A 110 6.08 -9.01 17.33
CA LYS A 110 6.65 -7.84 17.98
C LYS A 110 7.94 -7.31 17.37
N PRO A 111 8.97 -8.11 17.07
CA PRO A 111 10.20 -7.60 16.45
C PRO A 111 9.97 -6.90 15.10
N PHE A 112 9.00 -7.37 14.32
CA PHE A 112 8.65 -6.78 13.03
C PHE A 112 7.83 -5.51 13.19
N ALA A 113 6.92 -5.47 14.17
CA ALA A 113 6.14 -4.28 14.49
C ALA A 113 7.03 -3.16 15.02
N ASP A 114 7.93 -3.46 15.95
CA ASP A 114 8.88 -2.51 16.54
C ASP A 114 9.84 -1.93 15.47
N ALA A 115 10.22 -2.74 14.48
CA ALA A 115 11.05 -2.32 13.36
C ALA A 115 10.24 -1.69 12.19
N SER A 116 8.92 -1.56 12.31
CA SER A 116 8.01 -1.13 11.22
C SER A 116 8.19 -1.94 9.93
N ASN A 117 8.56 -3.23 10.05
CA ASN A 117 8.86 -4.12 8.94
C ASN A 117 7.65 -5.00 8.57
N GLY A 118 6.67 -4.42 7.89
CA GLY A 118 5.45 -5.12 7.47
C GLY A 118 5.72 -6.28 6.50
N ALA A 119 6.67 -6.14 5.59
CA ALA A 119 7.05 -7.22 4.66
C ALA A 119 7.68 -8.41 5.40
N GLY A 120 8.54 -8.13 6.40
CA GLY A 120 9.11 -9.15 7.27
C GLY A 120 8.05 -9.89 8.07
N LEU A 121 7.08 -9.16 8.66
CA LEU A 121 5.95 -9.77 9.36
C LEU A 121 5.15 -10.68 8.43
N THR A 122 4.76 -10.20 7.27
CA THR A 122 4.00 -10.98 6.29
C THR A 122 4.77 -12.24 5.89
N SER A 123 6.08 -12.12 5.65
CA SER A 123 6.95 -13.26 5.32
C SER A 123 7.00 -14.30 6.44
N ALA A 124 7.12 -13.86 7.70
CA ALA A 124 7.14 -14.74 8.85
C ALA A 124 5.80 -15.47 9.03
N VAL A 125 4.70 -14.75 8.90
CA VAL A 125 3.34 -15.29 9.03
C VAL A 125 3.06 -16.35 7.96
N PHE A 126 3.29 -16.02 6.71
CA PHE A 126 3.07 -16.98 5.62
C PHE A 126 4.09 -18.16 5.69
N GLY A 127 5.32 -17.89 6.14
CA GLY A 127 6.34 -18.92 6.32
C GLY A 127 6.03 -19.92 7.44
N SER A 128 5.27 -19.51 8.47
CA SER A 128 4.82 -20.42 9.52
C SER A 128 3.80 -21.45 9.03
N GLU A 129 2.99 -21.08 8.04
CA GLU A 129 1.98 -21.97 7.45
C GLU A 129 2.54 -22.75 6.23
N ILE A 130 3.35 -22.09 5.42
CA ILE A 130 3.89 -22.64 4.18
C ILE A 130 5.39 -22.35 4.11
N ALA A 131 6.23 -23.31 4.45
CA ALA A 131 7.68 -23.14 4.65
C ALA A 131 8.43 -22.55 3.44
N TRP A 132 7.98 -22.76 2.22
CA TRP A 132 8.61 -22.23 0.99
C TRP A 132 8.06 -20.87 0.53
N PHE A 133 6.96 -20.40 1.13
CA PHE A 133 6.30 -19.14 0.72
C PHE A 133 7.19 -17.89 0.85
N PRO A 134 8.06 -17.73 1.87
CA PRO A 134 8.96 -16.60 1.98
C PRO A 134 9.86 -16.39 0.76
N LEU A 135 10.22 -17.48 0.07
CA LEU A 135 11.02 -17.38 -1.17
C LEU A 135 10.23 -16.71 -2.31
N ILE A 136 8.97 -17.12 -2.48
CA ILE A 136 8.08 -16.49 -3.48
C ILE A 136 7.80 -15.04 -3.12
N LEU A 137 7.52 -14.77 -1.84
CA LEU A 137 7.27 -13.40 -1.38
C LEU A 137 8.49 -12.50 -1.61
N SER A 138 9.70 -12.99 -1.35
CA SER A 138 10.94 -12.25 -1.62
C SER A 138 11.11 -11.95 -3.10
N ALA A 139 10.85 -12.91 -3.97
CA ALA A 139 10.88 -12.69 -5.41
C ALA A 139 9.82 -11.69 -5.86
N ALA A 140 8.61 -11.77 -5.32
CA ALA A 140 7.53 -10.82 -5.60
C ALA A 140 7.91 -9.39 -5.15
N VAL A 141 8.47 -9.21 -3.95
CA VAL A 141 8.91 -7.91 -3.43
C VAL A 141 9.96 -7.28 -4.37
N VAL A 142 10.94 -8.06 -4.85
CA VAL A 142 11.96 -7.57 -5.79
C VAL A 142 11.31 -7.14 -7.10
N LEU A 143 10.39 -7.93 -7.66
CA LEU A 143 9.69 -7.59 -8.90
C LEU A 143 8.81 -6.35 -8.74
N PHE A 144 8.07 -6.23 -7.64
CA PHE A 144 7.26 -5.05 -7.34
C PHE A 144 8.11 -3.80 -7.16
N ALA A 145 9.21 -3.88 -6.40
CA ALA A 145 10.13 -2.76 -6.23
C ALA A 145 10.68 -2.29 -7.57
N PHE A 146 11.09 -3.22 -8.43
CA PHE A 146 11.62 -2.90 -9.75
C PHE A 146 10.55 -2.26 -10.67
N SER A 147 9.34 -2.81 -10.70
CA SER A 147 8.24 -2.25 -11.49
C SER A 147 7.86 -0.84 -11.02
N THR A 148 7.84 -0.62 -9.70
CA THR A 148 7.57 0.69 -9.10
C THR A 148 8.63 1.72 -9.49
N MET A 149 9.92 1.36 -9.46
CA MET A 149 10.99 2.24 -9.93
C MET A 149 10.82 2.66 -11.39
N ILE A 150 10.42 1.72 -12.26
CA ILE A 150 10.15 2.03 -13.68
C ILE A 150 8.98 3.00 -13.82
N SER A 151 7.86 2.72 -13.13
CA SER A 151 6.66 3.54 -13.19
C SER A 151 6.91 4.96 -12.70
N TRP A 152 7.53 5.11 -11.55
CA TRP A 152 7.86 6.43 -10.98
C TRP A 152 8.89 7.20 -11.78
N SER A 153 9.85 6.50 -12.40
CA SER A 153 10.76 7.12 -13.38
C SER A 153 9.99 7.73 -14.54
N TYR A 154 9.01 7.02 -15.08
CA TYR A 154 8.16 7.51 -16.16
C TYR A 154 7.32 8.71 -15.71
N TYR A 155 6.66 8.64 -14.55
CA TYR A 155 5.83 9.76 -14.06
C TYR A 155 6.64 11.04 -13.88
N GLY A 156 7.78 10.94 -13.25
CA GLY A 156 8.63 12.09 -13.04
C GLY A 156 9.25 12.63 -14.34
N GLU A 157 9.59 11.74 -15.30
CA GLU A 157 10.07 12.16 -16.62
C GLU A 157 8.99 12.94 -17.38
N ARG A 158 7.71 12.52 -17.31
CA ARG A 158 6.61 13.26 -17.93
C ARG A 158 6.42 14.64 -17.32
N CYS A 159 6.46 14.74 -15.98
CA CYS A 159 6.40 16.03 -15.28
C CYS A 159 7.60 16.93 -15.63
N TRP A 160 8.80 16.37 -15.66
CA TRP A 160 10.02 17.09 -16.01
C TRP A 160 9.97 17.61 -17.45
N ALA A 161 9.58 16.77 -18.40
CA ALA A 161 9.45 17.14 -19.81
C ALA A 161 8.42 18.26 -20.00
N TRP A 162 7.32 18.22 -19.26
CA TRP A 162 6.32 19.29 -19.30
C TRP A 162 6.87 20.63 -18.78
N MET A 163 7.72 20.62 -17.76
CA MET A 163 8.28 21.84 -17.15
C MET A 163 9.49 22.40 -17.92
N PHE A 164 10.37 21.53 -18.41
CA PHE A 164 11.70 21.89 -18.94
C PHE A 164 11.92 21.48 -20.40
N GLY A 165 10.92 20.87 -21.03
CA GLY A 165 11.00 20.38 -22.40
C GLY A 165 11.62 18.99 -22.54
N ASP A 166 11.23 18.27 -23.61
CA ASP A 166 11.64 16.87 -23.84
C ASP A 166 13.15 16.71 -24.01
N SER A 167 13.85 17.69 -24.53
CA SER A 167 15.32 17.64 -24.73
C SER A 167 16.09 17.52 -23.42
N SER A 168 15.50 17.92 -22.29
CA SER A 168 16.13 17.85 -20.95
C SER A 168 15.86 16.53 -20.21
N SER A 169 15.06 15.61 -20.75
CA SER A 169 14.71 14.33 -20.13
C SER A 169 15.93 13.47 -19.75
N SER A 170 17.04 13.58 -20.49
CA SER A 170 18.27 12.89 -20.13
C SER A 170 18.83 13.33 -18.78
N VAL A 171 18.72 14.62 -18.44
CA VAL A 171 19.16 15.16 -17.15
C VAL A 171 18.33 14.54 -16.02
N TYR A 172 17.01 14.49 -16.20
CA TYR A 172 16.12 13.85 -15.24
C TYR A 172 16.49 12.37 -14.99
N ARG A 173 16.74 11.61 -16.06
CA ARG A 173 17.12 10.18 -15.92
C ARG A 173 18.38 9.98 -15.11
N TRP A 174 19.40 10.80 -15.33
CA TRP A 174 20.63 10.73 -14.52
C TRP A 174 20.39 11.13 -13.06
N LEU A 175 19.59 12.16 -12.80
CA LEU A 175 19.19 12.54 -11.44
C LEU A 175 18.39 11.41 -10.77
N PHE A 176 17.47 10.78 -11.48
CA PHE A 176 16.70 9.66 -10.95
C PHE A 176 17.60 8.48 -10.58
N LEU A 177 18.53 8.09 -11.45
CA LEU A 177 19.50 7.03 -11.16
C LEU A 177 20.38 7.37 -9.94
N LEU A 178 20.82 8.63 -9.82
CA LEU A 178 21.57 9.10 -8.65
C LEU A 178 20.73 8.96 -7.38
N MET A 179 19.44 9.33 -7.41
CA MET A 179 18.56 9.21 -6.23
C MET A 179 18.27 7.74 -5.89
N VAL A 180 18.12 6.85 -6.85
CA VAL A 180 18.01 5.40 -6.61
C VAL A 180 19.26 4.88 -5.91
N PHE A 181 20.45 5.28 -6.36
CA PHE A 181 21.71 4.91 -5.72
C PHE A 181 21.83 5.45 -4.29
N LEU A 182 21.53 6.73 -4.08
CA LEU A 182 21.55 7.35 -2.76
C LEU A 182 20.52 6.70 -1.81
N GLY A 183 19.33 6.42 -2.30
CA GLY A 183 18.28 5.75 -1.54
C GLY A 183 18.66 4.35 -1.05
N SER A 184 19.56 3.66 -1.76
CA SER A 184 20.06 2.35 -1.35
C SER A 184 21.08 2.43 -0.18
N ILE A 185 21.65 3.59 0.07
CA ILE A 185 22.67 3.82 1.11
C ILE A 185 22.06 4.44 2.37
N ILE A 186 20.99 5.22 2.21
CA ILE A 186 20.33 5.93 3.31
C ILE A 186 19.46 4.95 4.11
N THR A 187 19.26 5.24 5.40
CA THR A 187 18.41 4.44 6.29
C THR A 187 16.97 4.40 5.75
N SER A 188 16.39 3.21 5.67
CA SER A 188 15.06 2.98 5.09
C SER A 188 13.95 3.85 5.72
N THR A 189 13.99 4.10 7.03
CA THR A 189 13.02 4.95 7.73
C THR A 189 13.01 6.38 7.18
N ASN A 190 14.18 7.00 7.03
CA ASN A 190 14.28 8.37 6.52
C ASN A 190 13.81 8.48 5.05
N VAL A 191 14.08 7.44 4.25
CA VAL A 191 13.62 7.39 2.86
C VAL A 191 12.10 7.28 2.81
N LEU A 192 11.50 6.44 3.67
CA LEU A 192 10.05 6.28 3.75
C LEU A 192 9.36 7.57 4.22
N ASP A 193 9.87 8.22 5.27
CA ASP A 193 9.30 9.46 5.77
C ASP A 193 9.37 10.59 4.73
N PHE A 194 10.47 10.69 4.00
CA PHE A 194 10.60 11.64 2.89
C PHE A 194 9.63 11.30 1.75
N GLY A 195 9.50 10.01 1.42
CA GLY A 195 8.54 9.53 0.43
C GLY A 195 7.10 9.85 0.83
N ASP A 196 6.71 9.60 2.09
CA ASP A 196 5.40 9.95 2.64
C ASP A 196 5.10 11.45 2.46
N LEU A 197 6.07 12.32 2.78
CA LEU A 197 5.94 13.75 2.63
C LEU A 197 5.70 14.16 1.16
N MET A 198 6.47 13.60 0.24
CA MET A 198 6.36 13.92 -1.19
C MET A 198 5.03 13.44 -1.78
N ILE A 199 4.60 12.23 -1.47
CA ILE A 199 3.34 11.65 -1.96
C ILE A 199 2.14 12.44 -1.42
N LEU A 200 2.10 12.73 -0.13
CA LEU A 200 1.02 13.53 0.46
C LEU A 200 1.04 14.96 -0.06
N GLY A 201 2.23 15.52 -0.33
CA GLY A 201 2.39 16.81 -0.98
C GLY A 201 1.82 16.87 -2.38
N MET A 202 1.93 15.78 -3.15
CA MET A 202 1.33 15.64 -4.49
C MET A 202 -0.19 15.49 -4.44
N ALA A 203 -0.72 14.79 -3.43
CA ALA A 203 -2.14 14.54 -3.28
C ALA A 203 -2.95 15.84 -3.13
N PHE A 204 -2.42 16.83 -2.41
CA PHE A 204 -3.10 18.07 -2.13
C PHE A 204 -3.50 18.85 -3.41
N PRO A 205 -2.57 19.21 -4.32
CA PRO A 205 -2.93 19.91 -5.56
C PRO A 205 -3.79 19.04 -6.49
N ASN A 206 -3.58 17.70 -6.51
CA ASN A 206 -4.39 16.80 -7.32
C ASN A 206 -5.85 16.79 -6.87
N VAL A 207 -6.11 16.62 -5.58
CA VAL A 207 -7.47 16.62 -5.03
C VAL A 207 -8.17 17.97 -5.28
N LEU A 208 -7.46 19.08 -5.09
CA LEU A 208 -8.00 20.41 -5.43
C LEU A 208 -8.36 20.49 -6.92
N GLY A 209 -7.47 20.05 -7.81
CA GLY A 209 -7.73 20.00 -9.24
C GLY A 209 -8.97 19.19 -9.60
N LEU A 210 -9.17 18.04 -8.98
CA LEU A 210 -10.36 17.21 -9.18
C LEU A 210 -11.65 17.93 -8.78
N TYR A 211 -11.67 18.68 -7.68
CA TYR A 211 -12.83 19.47 -7.29
C TYR A 211 -13.18 20.56 -8.34
N PHE A 212 -12.18 21.21 -8.92
CA PHE A 212 -12.42 22.19 -9.99
C PHE A 212 -12.91 21.54 -11.28
N LEU A 213 -12.47 20.33 -11.59
CA LEU A 213 -12.84 19.61 -12.81
C LEU A 213 -14.18 18.87 -12.68
N ALA A 214 -14.62 18.54 -11.46
CA ALA A 214 -15.87 17.79 -11.23
C ALA A 214 -17.14 18.57 -11.55
N GLY A 215 -17.07 19.88 -11.79
CA GLY A 215 -18.21 20.76 -12.10
C GLY A 215 -18.40 21.06 -13.60
N GLY A 216 -17.63 20.43 -14.50
CA GLY A 216 -17.65 20.66 -15.95
C GLY A 216 -18.40 19.64 -16.78
#